data_1e0f663f4f4901f1b3315bb6d325dab7
#
_entry.id   1e0f663f4f4901f1b3315bb6d325dab7
#
_cell.length_a   1.000
_cell.length_b   1.000
_cell.length_c   1.000
_cell.angle_alpha   90.00
_cell.angle_beta   90.00
_cell.angle_gamma   90.00
#
_symmetry.space_group_name_H-M   'P 1'
#
loop_
_entity.id
_entity.type
_entity.pdbx_description
1 polymer ?
#
loop_
_entity_poly.entity_id
_entity_poly.type
_entity_poly.pdbx_seq_one_letter_code
_entity_poly.pdbx_strand_id
1 'polypeptide(L)'
;MAILDQITSEQAIELENKYGAHNYHPLPVVLNRGEGVYVWDVEGKKYYDFLSAYSAVNQGHCHPKIVDAMTNQAKTLSLTSRAFYNDVLGKYEKFVTEYFGFDKVLPMNTGAEAVETALKLCRR
;
A
#
# COMPACT_ATOMS: atom_id res chain seq x y z
N MET A 1 -6.63 -22.20 8.73
CA MET A 1 -5.93 -20.90 8.91
C MET A 1 -5.44 -20.90 10.33
N ALA A 2 -4.15 -21.07 10.56
CA ALA A 2 -3.60 -21.07 11.90
C ALA A 2 -3.99 -19.75 12.59
N ILE A 3 -4.53 -19.84 13.79
CA ILE A 3 -4.69 -18.70 14.70
C ILE A 3 -3.25 -18.24 14.91
N LEU A 4 -2.88 -17.10 14.31
CA LEU A 4 -1.61 -16.46 14.63
C LEU A 4 -1.72 -16.12 16.11
N ASP A 5 -0.94 -16.80 16.95
CA ASP A 5 -0.82 -16.47 18.36
C ASP A 5 -0.58 -14.96 18.46
N GLN A 6 -1.26 -14.31 19.41
CA GLN A 6 -1.09 -12.86 19.59
C GLN A 6 0.37 -12.61 19.95
N ILE A 7 1.09 -12.04 18.98
CA ILE A 7 2.49 -11.69 19.18
C ILE A 7 2.58 -10.44 20.06
N THR A 8 3.52 -10.40 20.99
CA THR A 8 3.83 -9.18 21.77
C THR A 8 4.73 -8.24 20.96
N SER A 9 4.77 -6.96 21.33
CA SER A 9 5.71 -6.00 20.71
C SER A 9 7.17 -6.48 20.81
N GLU A 10 7.58 -7.01 21.95
CA GLU A 10 8.93 -7.53 22.15
C GLU A 10 9.26 -8.67 21.18
N GLN A 11 8.36 -9.64 21.06
CA GLN A 11 8.53 -10.76 20.13
C GLN A 11 8.57 -10.33 18.67
N ALA A 12 7.74 -9.38 18.28
CA ALA A 12 7.72 -8.85 16.91
C ALA A 12 9.03 -8.12 16.57
N ILE A 13 9.50 -7.27 17.49
CA ILE A 13 10.77 -6.53 17.32
C ILE A 13 11.96 -7.50 17.30
N GLU A 14 11.97 -8.52 18.16
CA GLU A 14 13.04 -9.54 18.16
C GLU A 14 13.09 -10.30 16.84
N LEU A 15 11.94 -10.70 16.30
CA LEU A 15 11.87 -11.39 15.01
C LEU A 15 12.41 -10.50 13.87
N GLU A 16 12.02 -9.23 13.81
CA GLU A 16 12.50 -8.31 12.80
C GLU A 16 13.99 -8.03 12.95
N ASN A 17 14.47 -7.85 14.18
CA ASN A 17 15.91 -7.67 14.46
C ASN A 17 16.74 -8.90 14.09
N LYS A 18 16.19 -10.11 14.22
CA LYS A 18 16.89 -11.36 13.91
C LYS A 18 16.95 -11.66 12.41
N TYR A 19 15.89 -11.36 11.68
CA TYR A 19 15.71 -11.81 10.30
C TYR A 19 15.69 -10.69 9.28
N GLY A 20 15.47 -9.43 9.70
CA GLY A 20 15.47 -8.25 8.83
C GLY A 20 16.85 -7.74 8.47
N ALA A 21 16.95 -7.03 7.36
CA ALA A 21 18.23 -6.49 6.86
C ALA A 21 18.66 -5.18 7.56
N HIS A 22 17.92 -4.69 8.55
CA HIS A 22 18.19 -3.45 9.30
C HIS A 22 18.43 -2.21 8.43
N ASN A 23 17.79 -2.14 7.30
CA ASN A 23 17.85 -0.98 6.40
C ASN A 23 17.05 0.23 6.91
N TYR A 24 16.33 0.06 8.00
CA TYR A 24 15.56 1.09 8.70
C TYR A 24 15.69 0.92 10.21
N HIS A 25 15.39 2.00 10.97
CA HIS A 25 15.37 1.95 12.44
C HIS A 25 13.99 2.44 12.94
N PRO A 26 12.99 1.54 13.02
CA PRO A 26 11.64 1.92 13.40
C PRO A 26 11.52 2.39 14.84
N LEU A 27 10.47 3.13 15.15
CA LEU A 27 10.07 3.38 16.54
C LEU A 27 9.63 2.05 17.19
N PRO A 28 9.86 1.87 18.52
CA PRO A 28 9.52 0.62 19.19
C PRO A 28 8.01 0.51 19.47
N VAL A 29 7.20 0.60 18.43
CA VAL A 29 5.73 0.49 18.46
C VAL A 29 5.31 -0.49 17.38
N VAL A 30 4.63 -1.56 17.75
CA VAL A 30 4.18 -2.61 16.82
C VAL A 30 2.70 -2.43 16.54
N LEU A 31 2.38 -1.82 15.41
CA LEU A 31 1.00 -1.55 15.01
C LEU A 31 0.36 -2.79 14.37
N ASN A 32 -0.88 -3.11 14.74
CA ASN A 32 -1.62 -4.24 14.20
C ASN A 32 -3.04 -3.90 13.71
N ARG A 33 -3.55 -2.71 14.01
CA ARG A 33 -4.89 -2.28 13.61
C ARG A 33 -4.89 -0.81 13.19
N GLY A 34 -5.71 -0.49 12.21
CA GLY A 34 -5.97 0.89 11.77
C GLY A 34 -7.44 1.12 11.43
N GLU A 35 -7.97 2.30 11.77
CA GLU A 35 -9.32 2.72 11.44
C GLU A 35 -9.41 4.25 11.37
N GLY A 36 -9.71 4.80 10.21
CA GLY A 36 -9.74 6.24 9.99
C GLY A 36 -8.39 6.88 10.33
N VAL A 37 -8.35 7.80 11.28
CA VAL A 37 -7.14 8.51 11.73
C VAL A 37 -6.42 7.80 12.88
N TYR A 38 -6.91 6.67 13.31
CA TYR A 38 -6.40 5.95 14.47
C TYR A 38 -5.65 4.69 14.09
N VAL A 39 -4.63 4.37 14.87
CA VAL A 39 -3.94 3.08 14.86
C VAL A 39 -3.82 2.54 16.27
N TRP A 40 -3.66 1.23 16.38
CA TRP A 40 -3.47 0.53 17.66
C TRP A 40 -2.26 -0.38 17.57
N ASP A 41 -1.53 -0.47 18.67
CA ASP A 41 -0.47 -1.47 18.81
C ASP A 41 -1.03 -2.84 19.22
N VAL A 42 -0.16 -3.83 19.25
CA VAL A 42 -0.53 -5.21 19.61
C VAL A 42 -0.98 -5.35 21.07
N GLU A 43 -0.66 -4.40 21.94
CA GLU A 43 -1.12 -4.32 23.32
C GLU A 43 -2.47 -3.59 23.44
N GLY A 44 -3.01 -3.07 22.33
CA GLY A 44 -4.30 -2.40 22.26
C GLY A 44 -4.26 -0.90 22.60
N LYS A 45 -3.09 -0.30 22.75
CA LYS A 45 -2.98 1.13 22.98
C LYS A 45 -3.27 1.88 21.67
N LYS A 46 -4.09 2.92 21.78
CA LYS A 46 -4.57 3.74 20.67
C LYS A 46 -3.67 4.97 20.45
N TYR A 47 -3.41 5.28 19.20
CA TYR A 47 -2.65 6.45 18.76
C TYR A 47 -3.38 7.20 17.64
N TYR A 48 -3.09 8.49 17.49
CA TYR A 48 -3.37 9.22 16.25
C TYR A 48 -2.23 9.00 15.26
N ASP A 49 -2.56 8.65 14.04
CA ASP A 49 -1.57 8.54 12.96
C ASP A 49 -1.44 9.88 12.21
N PHE A 50 -0.52 10.72 12.64
CA PHE A 50 -0.18 11.97 11.96
C PHE A 50 0.82 11.78 10.81
N LEU A 51 1.43 10.62 10.68
CA LEU A 51 2.38 10.32 9.61
C LEU A 51 1.68 9.84 8.34
N SER A 52 0.59 9.07 8.50
CA SER A 52 -0.26 8.55 7.41
C SER A 52 0.52 7.90 6.28
N ALA A 53 1.57 7.12 6.61
CA ALA A 53 2.50 6.52 5.66
C ALA A 53 2.99 7.55 4.61
N TYR A 54 3.46 8.71 5.07
CA TYR A 54 3.87 9.85 4.23
C TYR A 54 2.77 10.34 3.29
N SER A 55 1.54 10.46 3.81
CA SER A 55 0.32 10.86 3.11
C SER A 55 -0.28 9.80 2.16
N ALA A 56 0.26 8.59 2.11
CA ALA A 56 -0.33 7.51 1.30
C ALA A 56 -1.69 7.05 1.84
N VAL A 57 -1.93 7.20 3.16
CA VAL A 57 -3.20 6.83 3.82
C VAL A 57 -4.09 8.06 4.08
N ASN A 58 -4.07 9.03 3.18
CA ASN A 58 -4.82 10.30 3.32
C ASN A 58 -6.35 10.12 3.36
N GLN A 59 -6.88 8.98 2.93
CA GLN A 59 -8.31 8.60 3.05
C GLN A 59 -8.65 7.95 4.39
N GLY A 60 -7.66 7.79 5.27
CA GLY A 60 -7.78 7.05 6.52
C GLY A 60 -7.52 5.55 6.36
N HIS A 61 -7.15 4.93 7.48
CA HIS A 61 -6.93 3.49 7.54
C HIS A 61 -8.22 2.72 7.28
N CYS A 62 -8.12 1.65 6.52
CA CYS A 62 -9.21 0.70 6.25
C CYS A 62 -10.50 1.37 5.76
N HIS A 63 -10.39 2.37 4.89
CA HIS A 63 -11.57 3.05 4.35
C HIS A 63 -12.49 2.03 3.65
N PRO A 64 -13.77 1.90 4.07
CA PRO A 64 -14.62 0.77 3.66
C PRO A 64 -14.78 0.66 2.14
N LYS A 65 -14.99 1.76 1.43
CA LYS A 65 -15.12 1.73 -0.04
C LYS A 65 -13.85 1.23 -0.74
N ILE A 66 -12.66 1.54 -0.20
CA ILE A 66 -11.38 1.10 -0.77
C ILE A 66 -11.17 -0.38 -0.48
N VAL A 67 -11.43 -0.81 0.76
CA VAL A 67 -11.31 -2.22 1.15
C VAL A 67 -12.28 -3.09 0.37
N ASP A 68 -13.54 -2.65 0.21
CA ASP A 68 -14.56 -3.38 -0.56
C ASP A 68 -14.17 -3.50 -2.03
N ALA A 69 -13.71 -2.42 -2.66
CA ALA A 69 -13.27 -2.43 -4.05
C ALA A 69 -12.11 -3.42 -4.26
N MET A 70 -11.11 -3.36 -3.39
CA MET A 70 -9.95 -4.26 -3.44
C MET A 70 -10.36 -5.72 -3.22
N THR A 71 -11.18 -5.99 -2.20
CA THR A 71 -11.64 -7.35 -1.86
C THR A 71 -12.48 -7.96 -2.98
N ASN A 72 -13.39 -7.17 -3.56
CA ASN A 72 -14.23 -7.63 -4.66
C ASN A 72 -13.39 -7.93 -5.91
N GLN A 73 -12.45 -7.05 -6.26
CA GLN A 73 -11.57 -7.28 -7.40
C GLN A 73 -10.65 -8.48 -7.18
N ALA A 74 -10.09 -8.66 -5.98
CA ALA A 74 -9.23 -9.80 -5.64
C ALA A 74 -9.97 -11.15 -5.75
N LYS A 75 -11.27 -11.18 -5.44
CA LYS A 75 -12.11 -12.37 -5.61
C LYS A 75 -12.50 -12.65 -7.07
N THR A 76 -12.46 -11.65 -7.94
CA THR A 76 -12.86 -11.75 -9.35
C THR A 76 -11.67 -12.09 -10.23
N LEU A 77 -10.65 -11.26 -10.21
CA LEU A 77 -9.41 -11.42 -10.96
C LEU A 77 -8.31 -10.58 -10.30
N SER A 78 -7.39 -11.20 -9.59
CA SER A 78 -6.34 -10.51 -8.84
C SER A 78 -5.13 -10.13 -9.70
N LEU A 79 -4.79 -10.95 -10.69
CA LEU A 79 -3.62 -10.73 -11.55
C LEU A 79 -3.84 -11.34 -12.93
N THR A 80 -3.38 -10.65 -13.96
CA THR A 80 -3.27 -11.20 -15.32
C THR A 80 -1.99 -10.69 -16.00
N SER A 81 -1.46 -11.45 -16.93
CA SER A 81 -0.35 -11.01 -17.77
C SER A 81 -0.75 -9.82 -18.66
N ARG A 82 0.20 -8.91 -18.89
CA ARG A 82 0.04 -7.83 -19.89
C ARG A 82 -0.07 -8.32 -21.33
N ALA A 83 0.10 -9.63 -21.57
CA ALA A 83 -0.24 -10.24 -22.85
C ALA A 83 -1.75 -10.21 -23.15
N PHE A 84 -2.58 -9.96 -22.14
CA PHE A 84 -4.03 -9.87 -22.26
C PHE A 84 -4.54 -8.50 -21.83
N TYR A 85 -5.64 -8.07 -22.41
CA TYR A 85 -6.41 -6.96 -21.88
C TYR A 85 -7.21 -7.40 -20.66
N ASN A 86 -7.54 -6.45 -19.78
CA ASN A 86 -8.51 -6.64 -18.70
C ASN A 86 -9.48 -5.45 -18.68
N ASP A 87 -10.58 -5.61 -18.00
CA ASP A 87 -11.68 -4.63 -17.98
C ASP A 87 -11.47 -3.48 -16.99
N VAL A 88 -10.42 -3.52 -16.18
CA VAL A 88 -10.14 -2.50 -15.14
C VAL A 88 -9.13 -1.47 -15.60
N LEU A 89 -8.03 -1.90 -16.22
CA LEU A 89 -6.90 -1.02 -16.54
C LEU A 89 -7.29 0.14 -17.46
N GLY A 90 -8.02 -0.13 -18.53
CA GLY A 90 -8.43 0.94 -19.45
C GLY A 90 -9.37 1.98 -18.80
N LYS A 91 -10.21 1.56 -17.85
CA LYS A 91 -11.04 2.48 -17.06
C LYS A 91 -10.19 3.39 -16.17
N TYR A 92 -9.16 2.82 -15.54
CA TYR A 92 -8.20 3.58 -14.74
C TYR A 92 -7.41 4.56 -15.59
N GLU A 93 -6.86 4.11 -16.72
CA GLU A 93 -6.09 4.94 -17.64
C GLU A 93 -6.91 6.13 -18.15
N LYS A 94 -8.16 5.88 -18.56
CA LYS A 94 -9.10 6.95 -18.96
C LYS A 94 -9.32 7.95 -17.82
N PHE A 95 -9.65 7.48 -16.63
CA PHE A 95 -9.89 8.35 -15.48
C PHE A 95 -8.68 9.25 -15.16
N VAL A 96 -7.48 8.66 -15.11
CA VAL A 96 -6.25 9.39 -14.76
C VAL A 96 -5.88 10.41 -15.82
N THR A 97 -5.97 10.06 -17.11
CA THR A 97 -5.67 10.98 -18.20
C THR A 97 -6.64 12.15 -18.26
N GLU A 98 -7.94 11.91 -18.11
CA GLU A 98 -8.95 12.97 -18.04
C GLU A 98 -8.76 13.88 -16.81
N TYR A 99 -8.44 13.29 -15.65
CA TYR A 99 -8.28 14.03 -14.39
C TYR A 99 -7.06 14.97 -14.40
N PHE A 100 -5.92 14.50 -14.94
CA PHE A 100 -4.68 15.28 -14.99
C PHE A 100 -4.46 16.04 -16.30
N GLY A 101 -5.29 15.84 -17.32
CA GLY A 101 -5.20 16.54 -18.60
C GLY A 101 -4.05 16.06 -19.49
N PHE A 102 -3.71 14.78 -19.46
CA PHE A 102 -2.70 14.17 -20.32
C PHE A 102 -3.33 13.20 -21.32
N ASP A 103 -2.69 13.01 -22.46
CA ASP A 103 -3.20 12.11 -23.51
C ASP A 103 -3.07 10.63 -23.14
N LYS A 104 -2.01 10.26 -22.39
CA LYS A 104 -1.67 8.88 -22.04
C LYS A 104 -1.04 8.79 -20.67
N VAL A 105 -1.16 7.62 -20.06
CA VAL A 105 -0.51 7.27 -18.80
C VAL A 105 0.22 5.93 -18.94
N LEU A 106 1.36 5.80 -18.27
CA LEU A 106 2.09 4.55 -18.11
C LEU A 106 2.21 4.23 -16.62
N PRO A 107 1.32 3.40 -16.03
CA PRO A 107 1.40 3.03 -14.63
C PRO A 107 2.66 2.22 -14.33
N MET A 108 3.29 2.51 -13.19
CA MET A 108 4.45 1.79 -12.65
C MET A 108 4.13 1.25 -11.26
N ASN A 109 4.89 0.27 -10.79
CA ASN A 109 4.66 -0.33 -9.49
C ASN A 109 5.16 0.55 -8.34
N THR A 110 6.21 1.32 -8.56
CA THR A 110 6.82 2.17 -7.54
C THR A 110 7.16 3.56 -8.08
N GLY A 111 7.32 4.53 -7.17
CA GLY A 111 7.79 5.86 -7.53
C GLY A 111 9.20 5.85 -8.15
N ALA A 112 10.08 4.97 -7.67
CA ALA A 112 11.43 4.81 -8.22
C ALA A 112 11.38 4.35 -9.70
N GLU A 113 10.56 3.36 -10.02
CA GLU A 113 10.37 2.90 -11.41
C GLU A 113 9.77 3.99 -12.29
N ALA A 114 8.83 4.77 -11.77
CA ALA A 114 8.22 5.88 -12.51
C ALA A 114 9.24 6.96 -12.85
N VAL A 115 10.05 7.38 -11.87
CA VAL A 115 11.12 8.37 -12.08
C VAL A 115 12.18 7.85 -13.04
N GLU A 116 12.65 6.62 -12.87
CA GLU A 116 13.62 6.01 -13.78
C GLU A 116 13.09 5.94 -15.21
N THR A 117 11.84 5.56 -15.39
CA THR A 117 11.19 5.52 -16.70
C THR A 117 11.08 6.91 -17.32
N ALA A 118 10.69 7.93 -16.55
CA ALA A 118 10.62 9.30 -17.01
C ALA A 118 12.00 9.83 -17.47
N LEU A 119 13.05 9.59 -16.69
CA LEU A 119 14.41 9.96 -17.06
C LEU A 119 14.89 9.28 -18.36
N LYS A 120 14.55 8.01 -18.56
CA LYS A 120 14.86 7.28 -19.79
C LYS A 120 14.12 7.85 -21.00
N LEU A 121 12.85 8.22 -20.84
CA LEU A 121 12.06 8.87 -21.89
C LEU A 121 12.63 10.23 -22.28
N CYS A 122 13.05 11.05 -21.31
CA CYS A 122 13.65 12.35 -21.57
C CYS A 122 14.99 12.29 -22.31
N ARG A 123 15.68 11.14 -22.26
CA ARG A 123 16.98 10.95 -22.94
C ARG A 123 16.86 10.50 -24.39
N ARG A 124 15.69 10.14 -24.85
CA ARG A 124 15.42 9.65 -26.21
C ARG A 124 15.04 10.80 -27.14
#